data_ad36c30bf6b83c5e2d10b380befc68be
#
_entry.id   ad36c30bf6b83c5e2d10b380befc68be
#
_cell.length_a   1.000
_cell.length_b   1.000
_cell.length_c   1.000
_cell.angle_alpha   90.00
_cell.angle_beta   90.00
_cell.angle_gamma   90.00
#
_symmetry.space_group_name_H-M   'P 1'
#
loop_
_entity.id
_entity.type
_entity.pdbx_description
1 polymer ?
#
loop_
_entity_poly.entity_id
_entity_poly.type
_entity_poly.pdbx_seq_one_letter_code
_entity_poly.pdbx_strand_id
1 'polypeptide(L)'
;ESFRGQGVYYGPTLNINGTQISYDESTYISDILTEHAVEWLENADKEKPFFMYLSHKAVHSEFAPAQRHMGTYETEEISYPPSFDPPPRSQNGSPSLERNGQPPRGKDHYGDRRLPDWVKEQRESWHGVDYMYHGGINFEDFFHRYTETLRGIDDSVGSVLGYLDRNGLAEDTLVIYMGDNGFSFGEHGLIDKRHFYEESAKVPLIVRWPSKLEGGEPIESLVQNIDIAPTILEAAGIQAPQEMQGMSFVPLMTRADPPW
;
A
#
# COMPACT_ATOMS: atom_id res chain seq x y z
N GLU A 1 7.10 -12.96 -9.53
CA GLU A 1 5.65 -12.98 -9.21
C GLU A 1 5.35 -14.03 -8.14
N SER A 2 4.40 -13.72 -7.24
CA SER A 2 3.87 -14.69 -6.29
C SER A 2 3.13 -15.82 -7.02
N PHE A 3 3.27 -17.06 -6.53
CA PHE A 3 2.69 -18.23 -7.20
C PHE A 3 1.22 -18.47 -6.84
N ARG A 4 0.74 -17.92 -5.73
CA ARG A 4 -0.66 -18.05 -5.28
C ARG A 4 -1.19 -16.72 -4.76
N GLY A 5 -2.07 -16.10 -5.50
CA GLY A 5 -2.73 -14.85 -5.11
C GLY A 5 -1.73 -13.79 -4.64
N GLN A 6 -1.93 -13.26 -3.44
CA GLN A 6 -1.06 -12.24 -2.84
C GLN A 6 0.27 -12.80 -2.30
N GLY A 7 0.47 -14.10 -2.29
CA GLY A 7 1.63 -14.73 -1.66
C GLY A 7 1.59 -14.68 -0.13
N VAL A 8 2.72 -15.02 0.46
CA VAL A 8 2.95 -15.01 1.91
C VAL A 8 4.09 -14.06 2.26
N TYR A 9 4.17 -13.60 3.52
CA TYR A 9 5.23 -12.71 3.95
C TYR A 9 6.56 -13.40 4.16
N TYR A 10 6.52 -14.63 4.68
CA TYR A 10 7.70 -15.45 4.96
C TYR A 10 7.65 -16.77 4.19
N GLY A 11 8.80 -17.26 3.79
CA GLY A 11 8.91 -18.48 2.98
C GLY A 11 8.17 -18.40 1.64
N PRO A 12 8.32 -17.31 0.85
CA PRO A 12 7.55 -17.16 -0.38
C PRO A 12 7.97 -18.19 -1.43
N THR A 13 7.02 -18.54 -2.28
CA THR A 13 7.32 -19.22 -3.54
C THR A 13 7.09 -18.24 -4.68
N LEU A 14 8.12 -17.97 -5.46
CA LEU A 14 8.11 -17.03 -6.56
C LEU A 14 8.21 -17.72 -7.91
N ASN A 15 7.58 -17.14 -8.91
CA ASN A 15 7.83 -17.47 -10.31
C ASN A 15 8.89 -16.51 -10.85
N ILE A 16 10.07 -17.01 -11.14
CA ILE A 16 11.17 -16.24 -11.72
C ILE A 16 11.38 -16.72 -13.15
N ASN A 17 10.95 -15.93 -14.11
CA ASN A 17 11.06 -16.23 -15.55
C ASN A 17 10.51 -17.62 -15.94
N GLY A 18 9.37 -18.00 -15.38
CA GLY A 18 8.72 -19.29 -15.63
C GLY A 18 9.19 -20.41 -14.72
N THR A 19 10.20 -20.19 -13.88
CA THR A 19 10.70 -21.19 -12.93
C THR A 19 10.16 -20.91 -11.54
N GLN A 20 9.60 -21.93 -10.90
CA GLN A 20 9.14 -21.84 -9.52
C GLN A 20 10.31 -22.02 -8.56
N ILE A 21 10.53 -21.04 -7.68
CA ILE A 21 11.55 -21.05 -6.64
C ILE A 21 10.89 -20.87 -5.29
N SER A 22 11.11 -21.79 -4.37
CA SER A 22 10.66 -21.70 -2.98
C SER A 22 11.80 -21.27 -2.09
N TYR A 23 11.53 -20.31 -1.21
CA TYR A 23 12.48 -19.81 -0.23
C TYR A 23 12.18 -20.42 1.15
N ASP A 24 13.17 -20.39 2.03
CA ASP A 24 13.00 -20.87 3.40
C ASP A 24 12.07 -19.93 4.22
N GLU A 25 11.57 -20.45 5.36
CA GLU A 25 10.60 -19.76 6.21
C GLU A 25 11.15 -18.50 6.87
N SER A 26 12.46 -18.26 6.86
CA SER A 26 13.07 -17.03 7.37
C SER A 26 13.13 -15.91 6.33
N THR A 27 12.95 -16.22 5.05
CA THR A 27 13.03 -15.26 3.95
C THR A 27 11.78 -14.38 3.92
N TYR A 28 12.00 -13.07 4.02
CA TYR A 28 10.92 -12.07 3.95
C TYR A 28 10.69 -11.61 2.52
N ILE A 29 9.42 -11.63 2.07
CA ILE A 29 9.08 -11.39 0.65
C ILE A 29 9.52 -10.02 0.14
N SER A 30 9.40 -8.95 0.94
CA SER A 30 9.82 -7.62 0.49
C SER A 30 11.33 -7.53 0.28
N ASP A 31 12.11 -8.25 1.11
CA ASP A 31 13.56 -8.27 0.99
C ASP A 31 14.00 -8.97 -0.30
N ILE A 32 13.46 -10.17 -0.56
CA ILE A 32 13.83 -10.91 -1.77
C ILE A 32 13.38 -10.22 -3.06
N LEU A 33 12.21 -9.54 -3.05
CA LEU A 33 11.79 -8.74 -4.20
C LEU A 33 12.72 -7.55 -4.43
N THR A 34 13.20 -6.92 -3.35
CA THR A 34 14.16 -5.83 -3.40
C THR A 34 15.53 -6.28 -3.92
N GLU A 35 16.01 -7.43 -3.44
CA GLU A 35 17.25 -8.05 -3.93
C GLU A 35 17.18 -8.32 -5.44
N HIS A 36 16.10 -8.92 -5.91
CA HIS A 36 15.90 -9.14 -7.34
C HIS A 36 15.80 -7.85 -8.16
N ALA A 37 15.18 -6.80 -7.61
CA ALA A 37 15.10 -5.51 -8.27
C ALA A 37 16.49 -4.86 -8.41
N VAL A 38 17.28 -4.88 -7.36
CA VAL A 38 18.65 -4.33 -7.37
C VAL A 38 19.56 -5.15 -8.28
N GLU A 39 19.50 -6.48 -8.18
CA GLU A 39 20.26 -7.40 -9.08
C GLU A 39 19.90 -7.16 -10.54
N TRP A 40 18.61 -6.98 -10.84
CA TRP A 40 18.18 -6.66 -12.21
C TRP A 40 18.76 -5.32 -12.69
N LEU A 41 18.75 -4.29 -11.86
CA LEU A 41 19.37 -2.99 -12.18
C LEU A 41 20.88 -3.12 -12.37
N GLU A 42 21.57 -3.94 -11.61
CA GLU A 42 23.01 -4.21 -11.75
C GLU A 42 23.35 -4.82 -13.12
N ASN A 43 22.49 -5.74 -13.58
CA ASN A 43 22.68 -6.47 -14.84
C ASN A 43 22.03 -5.80 -16.05
N ALA A 44 21.27 -4.73 -15.87
CA ALA A 44 20.64 -4.00 -16.96
C ALA A 44 21.69 -3.34 -17.88
N ASP A 45 21.39 -3.30 -19.19
CA ASP A 45 22.22 -2.60 -20.18
C ASP A 45 22.20 -1.08 -19.90
N LYS A 46 23.31 -0.53 -19.46
CA LYS A 46 23.44 0.89 -19.06
C LYS A 46 23.29 1.86 -20.23
N GLU A 47 23.40 1.38 -21.46
CA GLU A 47 23.25 2.20 -22.69
C GLU A 47 21.79 2.28 -23.14
N LYS A 48 20.87 1.59 -22.45
CA LYS A 48 19.46 1.57 -22.80
C LYS A 48 18.59 2.09 -21.66
N PRO A 49 17.48 2.78 -21.98
CA PRO A 49 16.49 3.11 -20.98
C PRO A 49 15.86 1.82 -20.40
N PHE A 50 15.47 1.88 -19.15
CA PHE A 50 14.78 0.78 -18.48
C PHE A 50 13.41 1.19 -17.96
N PHE A 51 12.55 0.20 -17.79
CA PHE A 51 11.29 0.30 -17.06
C PHE A 51 11.23 -0.79 -16.03
N MET A 52 10.98 -0.42 -14.78
CA MET A 52 10.80 -1.35 -13.67
C MET A 52 9.43 -1.13 -13.01
N TYR A 53 8.68 -2.19 -12.83
CA TYR A 53 7.48 -2.21 -12.02
C TYR A 53 7.72 -3.14 -10.81
N LEU A 54 8.04 -2.54 -9.66
CA LEU A 54 8.29 -3.25 -8.41
C LEU A 54 7.03 -3.21 -7.54
N SER A 55 6.32 -4.31 -7.48
CA SER A 55 5.10 -4.45 -6.70
C SER A 55 5.31 -5.37 -5.51
N HIS A 56 4.99 -4.86 -4.32
CA HIS A 56 5.13 -5.59 -3.08
C HIS A 56 3.80 -6.22 -2.62
N LYS A 57 3.88 -7.32 -1.86
CA LYS A 57 2.74 -7.83 -1.09
C LYS A 57 2.36 -6.88 0.05
N ALA A 58 3.34 -6.28 0.68
CA ALA A 58 3.14 -5.33 1.77
C ALA A 58 2.51 -4.01 1.22
N VAL A 59 1.53 -3.44 1.90
CA VAL A 59 1.05 -3.89 3.20
C VAL A 59 -0.35 -4.53 3.06
N HIS A 60 -0.45 -5.65 2.37
CA HIS A 60 -1.70 -6.41 2.33
C HIS A 60 -1.84 -7.23 3.61
N SER A 61 -3.03 -7.28 4.17
CA SER A 61 -3.27 -8.15 5.33
C SER A 61 -3.04 -9.64 4.95
N GLU A 62 -2.70 -10.51 5.82
CA GLU A 62 -2.43 -10.30 7.24
C GLU A 62 -1.10 -9.54 7.40
N PHE A 63 -1.07 -8.50 8.21
CA PHE A 63 0.16 -7.72 8.39
C PHE A 63 1.20 -8.51 9.16
N ALA A 64 2.29 -8.83 8.50
CA ALA A 64 3.43 -9.51 9.12
C ALA A 64 4.71 -8.71 8.84
N PRO A 65 5.19 -7.94 9.81
CA PRO A 65 6.39 -7.14 9.66
C PRO A 65 7.63 -8.01 9.49
N ALA A 66 8.66 -7.44 8.86
CA ALA A 66 9.98 -8.05 8.89
C ALA A 66 10.46 -8.17 10.35
N GLN A 67 11.17 -9.24 10.68
CA GLN A 67 11.60 -9.54 12.05
C GLN A 67 12.35 -8.35 12.70
N ARG A 68 13.15 -7.62 11.93
CA ARG A 68 13.89 -6.43 12.38
C ARG A 68 13.02 -5.23 12.77
N HIS A 69 11.74 -5.24 12.37
CA HIS A 69 10.78 -4.15 12.62
C HIS A 69 9.70 -4.52 13.62
N MET A 70 9.64 -5.78 14.06
CA MET A 70 8.66 -6.22 15.07
C MET A 70 8.86 -5.45 16.39
N GLY A 71 7.75 -4.95 16.94
CA GLY A 71 7.77 -4.19 18.20
C GLY A 71 8.26 -2.76 18.10
N THR A 72 8.58 -2.26 16.90
CA THR A 72 9.08 -0.87 16.72
C THR A 72 8.09 0.17 17.22
N TYR A 73 6.80 -0.08 17.09
CA TYR A 73 5.72 0.84 17.45
C TYR A 73 4.86 0.35 18.63
N GLU A 74 5.27 -0.71 19.33
CA GLU A 74 4.48 -1.34 20.40
C GLU A 74 4.04 -0.37 21.51
N THR A 75 4.83 0.68 21.78
CA THR A 75 4.58 1.69 22.82
C THR A 75 4.04 3.00 22.27
N GLU A 76 3.87 3.14 20.97
CA GLU A 76 3.40 4.38 20.36
C GLU A 76 1.87 4.51 20.48
N GLU A 77 1.42 5.70 20.85
CA GLU A 77 0.00 6.00 20.90
C GLU A 77 -0.57 6.17 19.49
N ILE A 78 -1.71 5.56 19.23
CA ILE A 78 -2.41 5.70 17.95
C ILE A 78 -3.25 6.96 17.94
N SER A 79 -3.06 7.79 16.93
CA SER A 79 -3.94 8.92 16.65
C SER A 79 -5.17 8.43 15.88
N TYR A 80 -6.29 8.32 16.56
CA TYR A 80 -7.54 7.89 15.94
C TYR A 80 -8.13 9.02 15.09
N PRO A 81 -8.60 8.74 13.85
CA PRO A 81 -9.25 9.74 13.03
C PRO A 81 -10.59 10.19 13.63
N PRO A 82 -11.06 11.42 13.33
CA PRO A 82 -12.32 11.92 13.87
C PRO A 82 -13.55 11.07 13.53
N SER A 83 -13.53 10.37 12.40
CA SER A 83 -14.57 9.46 11.95
C SER A 83 -14.43 8.04 12.51
N PHE A 84 -13.43 7.81 13.37
CA PHE A 84 -13.21 6.52 14.00
C PHE A 84 -14.43 6.12 14.82
N ASP A 85 -14.98 4.99 14.48
CA ASP A 85 -16.13 4.41 15.19
C ASP A 85 -15.74 3.02 15.71
N PRO A 86 -15.09 2.98 16.87
CA PRO A 86 -14.59 1.74 17.41
C PRO A 86 -15.77 0.77 17.68
N PRO A 87 -15.54 -0.54 17.57
CA PRO A 87 -16.46 -1.51 18.12
C PRO A 87 -16.64 -1.23 19.61
N PRO A 88 -17.77 -1.61 20.21
CA PRO A 88 -17.98 -1.42 21.65
C PRO A 88 -16.83 -2.06 22.42
N ARG A 89 -16.33 -1.32 23.40
CA ARG A 89 -15.22 -1.73 24.24
C ARG A 89 -15.50 -3.07 24.91
N SER A 90 -14.51 -3.93 24.97
CA SER A 90 -14.54 -5.08 25.85
C SER A 90 -14.66 -4.63 27.30
N GLN A 91 -15.03 -5.52 28.21
CA GLN A 91 -15.15 -5.22 29.64
C GLN A 91 -13.84 -4.68 30.26
N ASN A 92 -12.71 -4.81 29.57
CA ASN A 92 -11.39 -4.34 29.99
C ASN A 92 -11.00 -2.95 29.47
N GLY A 93 -11.93 -2.24 28.80
CA GLY A 93 -11.73 -0.83 28.42
C GLY A 93 -10.99 -0.59 27.12
N SER A 94 -10.33 -1.58 26.53
CA SER A 94 -9.70 -1.47 25.22
C SER A 94 -10.73 -1.64 24.09
N PRO A 95 -10.62 -0.91 22.97
CA PRO A 95 -11.37 -1.25 21.78
C PRO A 95 -10.91 -2.64 21.34
N SER A 96 -11.68 -3.67 21.63
CA SER A 96 -11.31 -5.00 21.20
C SER A 96 -12.14 -5.41 20.01
N LEU A 97 -11.46 -5.74 18.96
CA LEU A 97 -11.97 -6.53 17.87
C LEU A 97 -12.00 -8.02 18.25
N GLU A 98 -11.86 -8.31 19.56
CA GLU A 98 -11.83 -9.66 20.06
C GLU A 98 -13.09 -10.42 19.69
N ARG A 99 -12.87 -11.50 18.99
CA ARG A 99 -13.83 -12.58 18.81
C ARG A 99 -13.45 -13.77 19.67
N ASN A 100 -13.99 -13.81 20.82
CA ASN A 100 -14.00 -15.02 21.65
C ASN A 100 -14.92 -16.12 21.06
N GLY A 101 -14.77 -16.50 19.79
CA GLY A 101 -15.62 -17.50 19.16
C GLY A 101 -17.12 -17.15 19.10
N GLN A 102 -17.47 -15.92 19.38
CA GLN A 102 -18.85 -15.43 19.34
C GLN A 102 -19.27 -15.09 17.91
N PRO A 103 -20.50 -15.40 17.51
CA PRO A 103 -21.01 -15.00 16.20
C PRO A 103 -21.02 -13.47 16.07
N PRO A 104 -21.04 -12.93 14.83
CA PRO A 104 -21.19 -11.52 14.59
C PRO A 104 -22.34 -10.94 15.42
N ARG A 105 -22.13 -9.76 15.98
CA ARG A 105 -23.19 -9.07 16.68
C ARG A 105 -24.27 -8.69 15.67
N GLY A 106 -25.51 -9.00 15.98
CA GLY A 106 -26.61 -8.77 15.06
C GLY A 106 -26.80 -7.29 14.69
N LYS A 107 -27.57 -7.04 13.67
CA LYS A 107 -27.85 -5.71 13.08
C LYS A 107 -28.25 -4.63 14.09
N ASP A 108 -28.81 -5.00 15.22
CA ASP A 108 -29.23 -4.09 16.31
C ASP A 108 -28.05 -3.48 17.08
N HIS A 109 -26.82 -3.99 16.85
CA HIS A 109 -25.62 -3.51 17.52
C HIS A 109 -25.29 -2.04 17.19
N TYR A 110 -25.71 -1.57 16.04
CA TYR A 110 -25.42 -0.21 15.55
C TYR A 110 -26.43 0.83 16.01
N GLY A 111 -27.46 0.44 16.77
CA GLY A 111 -28.48 1.35 17.30
C GLY A 111 -29.17 2.16 16.19
N ASP A 112 -29.51 3.41 16.51
CA ASP A 112 -30.15 4.34 15.56
C ASP A 112 -29.23 4.91 14.47
N ARG A 113 -28.02 4.39 14.31
CA ARG A 113 -27.11 4.85 13.25
C ARG A 113 -27.71 4.55 11.89
N ARG A 114 -27.92 5.60 11.10
CA ARG A 114 -28.46 5.51 9.74
C ARG A 114 -27.42 5.01 8.75
N LEU A 115 -26.77 3.89 9.06
CA LEU A 115 -25.87 3.23 8.12
C LEU A 115 -26.69 2.55 7.05
N PRO A 116 -26.28 2.66 5.78
CA PRO A 116 -26.86 1.86 4.70
C PRO A 116 -26.82 0.37 5.03
N ASP A 117 -27.82 -0.38 4.57
CA ASP A 117 -27.89 -1.82 4.88
C ASP A 117 -26.67 -2.58 4.36
N TRP A 118 -26.15 -2.21 3.19
CA TRP A 118 -24.94 -2.82 2.66
C TRP A 118 -23.71 -2.61 3.56
N VAL A 119 -23.61 -1.48 4.27
CA VAL A 119 -22.53 -1.25 5.25
C VAL A 119 -22.67 -2.19 6.42
N LYS A 120 -23.90 -2.37 6.93
CA LYS A 120 -24.18 -3.31 8.04
C LYS A 120 -23.86 -4.75 7.63
N GLU A 121 -24.25 -5.13 6.41
CA GLU A 121 -23.96 -6.45 5.86
C GLU A 121 -22.46 -6.66 5.64
N GLN A 122 -21.75 -5.64 5.16
CA GLN A 122 -20.28 -5.67 4.98
C GLN A 122 -19.56 -5.86 6.30
N ARG A 123 -19.99 -5.20 7.37
CA ARG A 123 -19.38 -5.32 8.70
C ARG A 123 -19.52 -6.73 9.29
N GLU A 124 -20.61 -7.42 9.00
CA GLU A 124 -20.86 -8.80 9.43
C GLU A 124 -20.23 -9.83 8.50
N SER A 125 -19.71 -9.42 7.36
CA SER A 125 -19.09 -10.29 6.38
C SER A 125 -17.63 -10.61 6.74
N TRP A 126 -17.04 -11.53 6.01
CA TRP A 126 -15.62 -11.86 6.06
C TRP A 126 -14.67 -10.64 6.04
N HIS A 127 -15.08 -9.55 5.38
CA HIS A 127 -14.30 -8.33 5.23
C HIS A 127 -14.69 -7.23 6.21
N GLY A 128 -15.63 -7.50 7.09
CA GLY A 128 -16.17 -6.50 7.99
C GLY A 128 -15.40 -6.39 9.30
N VAL A 129 -15.48 -5.21 9.90
CA VAL A 129 -14.87 -4.91 11.20
C VAL A 129 -15.33 -5.86 12.30
N ASP A 130 -16.59 -6.29 12.24
CA ASP A 130 -17.16 -7.19 13.27
C ASP A 130 -16.82 -8.66 13.01
N TYR A 131 -16.48 -9.00 11.79
CA TYR A 131 -16.04 -10.35 11.47
C TYR A 131 -14.54 -10.52 11.56
N MET A 132 -13.82 -9.54 11.23
CA MET A 132 -12.37 -9.50 11.17
C MET A 132 -11.70 -10.84 10.92
N TYR A 133 -11.34 -11.06 9.68
CA TYR A 133 -10.42 -12.12 9.31
C TYR A 133 -9.05 -12.02 10.05
N HIS A 134 -8.88 -10.96 10.81
CA HIS A 134 -7.78 -10.67 11.70
C HIS A 134 -8.04 -11.13 13.15
N GLY A 135 -9.13 -11.86 13.39
CA GLY A 135 -9.63 -12.20 14.71
C GLY A 135 -8.57 -12.59 15.73
N GLY A 136 -8.72 -12.06 16.93
CA GLY A 136 -7.87 -12.37 18.08
C GLY A 136 -6.77 -11.35 18.36
N ILE A 137 -6.64 -10.26 17.61
CA ILE A 137 -5.79 -9.12 17.96
C ILE A 137 -6.64 -7.89 18.24
N ASN A 138 -6.18 -7.02 19.13
CA ASN A 138 -6.82 -5.74 19.37
C ASN A 138 -6.50 -4.76 18.24
N PHE A 139 -7.19 -3.63 18.20
CA PHE A 139 -7.02 -2.65 17.12
C PHE A 139 -5.63 -2.01 17.11
N GLU A 140 -5.09 -1.73 18.29
CA GLU A 140 -3.76 -1.14 18.45
C GLU A 140 -2.69 -2.07 17.89
N ASP A 141 -2.70 -3.35 18.28
CA ASP A 141 -1.78 -4.36 17.73
C ASP A 141 -1.93 -4.51 16.23
N PHE A 142 -3.15 -4.46 15.72
CA PHE A 142 -3.43 -4.53 14.29
C PHE A 142 -2.82 -3.33 13.54
N PHE A 143 -3.00 -2.12 14.06
CA PHE A 143 -2.44 -0.90 13.47
C PHE A 143 -0.92 -0.86 13.58
N HIS A 144 -0.36 -1.26 14.72
CA HIS A 144 1.09 -1.35 14.91
C HIS A 144 1.72 -2.34 13.91
N ARG A 145 1.13 -3.51 13.73
CA ARG A 145 1.61 -4.47 12.72
C ARG A 145 1.56 -3.92 11.31
N TYR A 146 0.53 -3.14 10.97
CA TYR A 146 0.47 -2.45 9.68
C TYR A 146 1.65 -1.50 9.50
N THR A 147 1.88 -0.61 10.47
CA THR A 147 2.95 0.38 10.41
C THR A 147 4.34 -0.26 10.41
N GLU A 148 4.53 -1.31 11.19
CA GLU A 148 5.76 -2.12 11.21
C GLU A 148 6.00 -2.84 9.87
N THR A 149 4.93 -3.35 9.25
CA THR A 149 5.02 -3.98 7.92
C THR A 149 5.40 -2.96 6.85
N LEU A 150 4.92 -1.72 6.96
CA LEU A 150 5.25 -0.61 6.08
C LEU A 150 6.76 -0.25 6.13
N ARG A 151 7.42 -0.45 7.29
CA ARG A 151 8.88 -0.25 7.42
C ARG A 151 9.68 -1.10 6.43
N GLY A 152 9.21 -2.31 6.13
CA GLY A 152 9.85 -3.16 5.13
C GLY A 152 9.77 -2.60 3.70
N ILE A 153 8.73 -1.82 3.40
CA ILE A 153 8.63 -1.07 2.14
C ILE A 153 9.59 0.12 2.12
N ASP A 154 9.70 0.84 3.24
CA ASP A 154 10.64 1.95 3.38
C ASP A 154 12.09 1.48 3.15
N ASP A 155 12.49 0.34 3.72
CA ASP A 155 13.79 -0.30 3.47
C ASP A 155 14.00 -0.60 1.98
N SER A 156 12.96 -1.14 1.31
CA SER A 156 13.00 -1.47 -0.12
C SER A 156 13.19 -0.24 -0.98
N VAL A 157 12.37 0.79 -0.75
CA VAL A 157 12.46 2.08 -1.44
C VAL A 157 13.85 2.70 -1.23
N GLY A 158 14.33 2.71 0.02
CA GLY A 158 15.67 3.21 0.34
C GLY A 158 16.77 2.46 -0.39
N SER A 159 16.64 1.14 -0.54
CA SER A 159 17.62 0.31 -1.26
C SER A 159 17.67 0.63 -2.75
N VAL A 160 16.51 0.75 -3.40
CA VAL A 160 16.40 1.07 -4.82
C VAL A 160 16.89 2.49 -5.10
N LEU A 161 16.40 3.49 -4.34
CA LEU A 161 16.85 4.88 -4.49
C LEU A 161 18.35 5.02 -4.25
N GLY A 162 18.87 4.37 -3.20
CA GLY A 162 20.30 4.36 -2.91
C GLY A 162 21.13 3.71 -4.03
N TYR A 163 20.60 2.71 -4.73
CA TYR A 163 21.24 2.15 -5.91
C TYR A 163 21.29 3.17 -7.04
N LEU A 164 20.17 3.84 -7.36
CA LEU A 164 20.11 4.85 -8.41
C LEU A 164 21.10 6.01 -8.15
N ASP A 165 21.15 6.49 -6.90
CA ASP A 165 22.04 7.59 -6.50
C ASP A 165 23.52 7.19 -6.63
N ARG A 166 23.91 6.03 -6.10
CA ARG A 166 25.31 5.56 -6.16
C ARG A 166 25.82 5.27 -7.58
N ASN A 167 24.92 4.96 -8.50
CA ASN A 167 25.27 4.62 -9.88
C ASN A 167 25.05 5.78 -10.87
N GLY A 168 24.71 6.99 -10.39
CA GLY A 168 24.51 8.16 -11.22
C GLY A 168 23.28 8.08 -12.14
N LEU A 169 22.29 7.25 -11.79
CA LEU A 169 21.07 7.04 -12.56
C LEU A 169 19.92 7.93 -12.09
N ALA A 170 20.04 8.52 -10.92
CA ALA A 170 18.93 9.21 -10.24
C ALA A 170 18.41 10.41 -11.04
N GLU A 171 19.28 11.21 -11.65
CA GLU A 171 18.91 12.42 -12.38
C GLU A 171 17.98 12.12 -13.56
N ASP A 172 18.23 11.02 -14.27
CA ASP A 172 17.50 10.61 -15.47
C ASP A 172 16.43 9.53 -15.21
N THR A 173 16.12 9.26 -13.94
CA THR A 173 15.10 8.28 -13.57
C THR A 173 13.88 8.95 -12.97
N LEU A 174 12.72 8.77 -13.61
CA LEU A 174 11.41 9.06 -13.01
C LEU A 174 11.05 7.92 -12.07
N VAL A 175 10.95 8.20 -10.77
CA VAL A 175 10.47 7.25 -9.76
C VAL A 175 9.06 7.67 -9.33
N ILE A 176 8.12 6.73 -9.41
CA ILE A 176 6.75 6.90 -8.93
C ILE A 176 6.51 5.87 -7.82
N TYR A 177 6.20 6.36 -6.62
CA TYR A 177 5.73 5.54 -5.51
C TYR A 177 4.25 5.77 -5.30
N MET A 178 3.47 4.70 -5.25
CA MET A 178 2.02 4.79 -5.03
C MET A 178 1.46 3.54 -4.35
N GLY A 179 0.29 3.69 -3.72
CA GLY A 179 -0.56 2.56 -3.33
C GLY A 179 -1.50 2.15 -4.47
N ASP A 180 -1.96 0.90 -4.46
CA ASP A 180 -2.98 0.38 -5.38
C ASP A 180 -4.40 0.75 -4.93
N ASN A 181 -4.61 0.80 -3.62
CA ASN A 181 -5.83 1.24 -2.94
C ASN A 181 -5.48 1.76 -1.54
N GLY A 182 -6.39 2.51 -0.95
CA GLY A 182 -6.33 2.87 0.45
C GLY A 182 -6.86 1.77 1.37
N PHE A 183 -7.05 2.10 2.65
CA PHE A 183 -7.57 1.17 3.64
C PHE A 183 -8.19 1.94 4.81
N SER A 184 -9.35 1.52 5.29
CA SER A 184 -9.98 2.09 6.49
C SER A 184 -9.52 1.37 7.75
N PHE A 185 -9.12 2.15 8.73
CA PHE A 185 -8.70 1.69 10.06
C PHE A 185 -9.71 2.10 11.14
N GLY A 186 -10.97 1.72 10.95
CA GLY A 186 -12.06 2.01 11.89
C GLY A 186 -12.87 3.26 11.54
N GLU A 187 -12.47 4.04 10.54
CA GLU A 187 -13.28 5.12 10.02
C GLU A 187 -14.65 4.61 9.61
N HIS A 188 -15.68 5.36 9.97
CA HIS A 188 -17.08 4.97 9.75
C HIS A 188 -17.46 3.60 10.35
N GLY A 189 -16.64 3.08 11.27
CA GLY A 189 -16.76 1.73 11.82
C GLY A 189 -16.35 0.62 10.86
N LEU A 190 -15.55 0.91 9.87
CA LEU A 190 -15.14 -0.04 8.83
C LEU A 190 -13.65 -0.35 8.92
N ILE A 191 -13.31 -1.59 8.62
CA ILE A 191 -11.92 -2.02 8.38
C ILE A 191 -11.95 -2.78 7.08
N ASP A 192 -11.45 -2.22 6.05
CA ASP A 192 -11.25 -2.80 4.73
C ASP A 192 -11.09 -1.68 3.68
N LYS A 193 -11.08 -2.04 2.41
CA LYS A 193 -10.89 -1.20 1.24
C LYS A 193 -12.02 -1.32 0.21
N ARG A 194 -13.10 -2.06 0.50
CA ARG A 194 -14.16 -2.40 -0.46
C ARG A 194 -15.37 -1.48 -0.39
N HIS A 195 -15.16 -0.25 0.05
CA HIS A 195 -16.18 0.80 0.14
C HIS A 195 -15.65 2.09 -0.46
N PHE A 196 -16.56 2.95 -0.91
CA PHE A 196 -16.21 4.14 -1.68
C PHE A 196 -16.07 5.38 -0.78
N TYR A 197 -15.29 5.24 0.28
CA TYR A 197 -14.84 6.36 1.11
C TYR A 197 -13.43 6.79 0.70
N GLU A 198 -13.02 8.01 1.07
CA GLU A 198 -11.69 8.52 0.74
C GLU A 198 -10.57 7.62 1.25
N GLU A 199 -10.74 7.05 2.43
CA GLU A 199 -9.78 6.13 3.05
C GLU A 199 -9.47 4.91 2.18
N SER A 200 -10.43 4.48 1.35
CA SER A 200 -10.24 3.38 0.40
C SER A 200 -9.82 3.83 -0.98
N ALA A 201 -10.25 5.03 -1.41
CA ALA A 201 -10.04 5.53 -2.77
C ALA A 201 -8.79 6.39 -2.91
N LYS A 202 -8.41 7.14 -1.86
CA LYS A 202 -7.26 8.03 -1.87
C LYS A 202 -6.00 7.28 -1.45
N VAL A 203 -5.00 7.31 -2.33
CA VAL A 203 -3.72 6.65 -2.12
C VAL A 203 -2.57 7.66 -2.11
N PRO A 204 -1.46 7.38 -1.43
CA PRO A 204 -0.26 8.18 -1.60
C PRO A 204 0.23 8.09 -3.04
N LEU A 205 0.64 9.23 -3.59
CA LEU A 205 1.36 9.32 -4.87
C LEU A 205 2.54 10.27 -4.67
N ILE A 206 3.74 9.74 -4.77
CA ILE A 206 4.99 10.50 -4.61
C ILE A 206 5.82 10.32 -5.86
N VAL A 207 6.34 11.43 -6.39
CA VAL A 207 7.17 11.42 -7.58
C VAL A 207 8.53 12.03 -7.29
N ARG A 208 9.59 11.36 -7.74
CA ARG A 208 10.96 11.86 -7.73
C ARG A 208 11.51 11.87 -9.13
N TRP A 209 11.95 13.04 -9.60
CA TRP A 209 12.61 13.20 -10.91
C TRP A 209 13.59 14.39 -10.86
N PRO A 210 14.79 14.21 -10.31
CA PRO A 210 15.67 15.32 -9.92
C PRO A 210 16.01 16.27 -11.06
N SER A 211 16.27 15.77 -12.29
CA SER A 211 16.57 16.63 -13.44
C SER A 211 15.39 17.50 -13.91
N LYS A 212 14.17 17.26 -13.43
CA LYS A 212 12.95 17.96 -13.87
C LYS A 212 12.20 18.65 -12.76
N LEU A 213 12.36 18.20 -11.50
CA LEU A 213 11.58 18.64 -10.36
C LEU A 213 12.50 19.10 -9.23
N GLU A 214 12.27 20.30 -8.72
CA GLU A 214 12.97 20.79 -7.53
C GLU A 214 12.49 20.06 -6.25
N GLY A 215 11.27 19.55 -6.26
CA GLY A 215 10.68 18.76 -5.18
C GLY A 215 10.16 19.58 -4.00
N GLY A 216 9.45 18.92 -3.11
CA GLY A 216 9.04 19.46 -1.81
C GLY A 216 7.64 20.05 -1.72
N GLU A 217 7.03 20.45 -2.81
CA GLU A 217 5.68 21.04 -2.80
C GLU A 217 4.59 20.02 -3.17
N PRO A 218 3.49 19.96 -2.39
CA PRO A 218 2.36 19.13 -2.76
C PRO A 218 1.61 19.69 -3.96
N ILE A 219 1.10 18.81 -4.82
CA ILE A 219 0.22 19.14 -5.94
C ILE A 219 -1.21 18.80 -5.53
N GLU A 220 -2.07 19.82 -5.45
CA GLU A 220 -3.46 19.68 -4.99
C GLU A 220 -4.43 19.18 -6.09
N SER A 221 -3.96 19.06 -7.32
CA SER A 221 -4.79 18.60 -8.45
C SER A 221 -5.16 17.12 -8.28
N LEU A 222 -6.37 16.77 -8.70
CA LEU A 222 -6.84 15.39 -8.70
C LEU A 222 -6.12 14.59 -9.80
N VAL A 223 -5.42 13.55 -9.39
CA VAL A 223 -4.78 12.56 -10.27
C VAL A 223 -5.37 11.19 -10.00
N GLN A 224 -5.54 10.40 -11.04
CA GLN A 224 -6.11 9.06 -10.94
C GLN A 224 -5.10 7.98 -11.38
N ASN A 225 -5.33 6.73 -10.96
CA ASN A 225 -4.46 5.62 -11.36
C ASN A 225 -4.35 5.43 -12.88
N ILE A 226 -5.40 5.78 -13.63
CA ILE A 226 -5.38 5.74 -15.11
C ILE A 226 -4.41 6.74 -15.74
N ASP A 227 -3.97 7.76 -14.99
CA ASP A 227 -3.06 8.81 -15.46
C ASP A 227 -1.58 8.39 -15.37
N ILE A 228 -1.29 7.30 -14.66
CA ILE A 228 0.08 6.80 -14.47
C ILE A 228 0.71 6.34 -15.79
N ALA A 229 -0.01 5.51 -16.55
CA ALA A 229 0.52 4.95 -17.79
C ALA A 229 0.83 6.02 -18.85
N PRO A 230 -0.07 6.98 -19.17
CA PRO A 230 0.26 8.07 -20.09
C PRO A 230 1.39 8.97 -19.57
N THR A 231 1.51 9.16 -18.24
CA THR A 231 2.63 9.90 -17.64
C THR A 231 3.98 9.21 -17.88
N ILE A 232 4.05 7.89 -17.70
CA ILE A 232 5.26 7.11 -17.97
C ILE A 232 5.64 7.19 -19.45
N LEU A 233 4.65 7.09 -20.35
CA LEU A 233 4.88 7.19 -21.78
C LEU A 233 5.42 8.58 -22.18
N GLU A 234 4.80 9.66 -21.66
CA GLU A 234 5.29 11.04 -21.93
C GLU A 234 6.70 11.23 -21.39
N ALA A 235 7.00 10.77 -20.19
CA ALA A 235 8.36 10.84 -19.63
C ALA A 235 9.38 10.08 -20.47
N ALA A 236 8.98 8.98 -21.11
CA ALA A 236 9.80 8.21 -22.04
C ALA A 236 9.86 8.80 -23.46
N GLY A 237 9.18 9.93 -23.73
CA GLY A 237 9.10 10.53 -25.06
C GLY A 237 8.22 9.75 -26.04
N ILE A 238 7.33 8.91 -25.54
CA ILE A 238 6.43 8.07 -26.34
C ILE A 238 5.02 8.68 -26.30
N GLN A 239 4.40 8.81 -27.45
CA GLN A 239 3.01 9.29 -27.53
C GLN A 239 2.05 8.22 -26.99
N ALA A 240 1.19 8.61 -26.04
CA ALA A 240 0.16 7.73 -25.53
C ALA A 240 -0.85 7.36 -26.64
N PRO A 241 -1.27 6.07 -26.72
CA PRO A 241 -2.35 5.66 -27.61
C PRO A 241 -3.66 6.41 -27.34
N GLN A 242 -4.44 6.67 -28.39
CA GLN A 242 -5.71 7.41 -28.26
C GLN A 242 -6.78 6.70 -27.41
N GLU A 243 -6.64 5.40 -27.27
CA GLU A 243 -7.54 4.57 -26.47
C GLU A 243 -7.30 4.72 -24.96
N MET A 244 -6.18 5.30 -24.54
CA MET A 244 -5.94 5.60 -23.13
C MET A 244 -6.85 6.74 -22.67
N GLN A 245 -7.61 6.47 -21.59
CA GLN A 245 -8.57 7.43 -21.04
C GLN A 245 -7.93 8.42 -20.05
N GLY A 246 -6.79 8.04 -19.46
CA GLY A 246 -6.04 8.91 -18.55
C GLY A 246 -5.25 9.99 -19.28
N MET A 247 -4.85 10.99 -18.52
CA MET A 247 -3.98 12.09 -18.99
C MET A 247 -2.64 12.06 -18.28
N SER A 248 -1.58 12.46 -18.96
CA SER A 248 -0.28 12.59 -18.31
C SER A 248 -0.27 13.77 -17.34
N PHE A 249 0.17 13.56 -16.12
CA PHE A 249 0.37 14.61 -15.15
C PHE A 249 1.80 15.20 -15.14
N VAL A 250 2.64 14.91 -16.14
CA VAL A 250 3.93 15.59 -16.30
C VAL A 250 3.75 17.13 -16.30
N PRO A 251 2.73 17.71 -16.96
CA PRO A 251 2.51 19.16 -16.91
C PRO A 251 2.25 19.71 -15.51
N LEU A 252 1.54 18.97 -14.64
CA LEU A 252 1.31 19.39 -13.26
C LEU A 252 2.59 19.53 -12.45
N MET A 253 3.57 18.71 -12.77
CA MET A 253 4.85 18.68 -12.07
C MET A 253 5.85 19.71 -12.60
N THR A 254 5.78 20.07 -13.88
CA THR A 254 6.84 20.82 -14.58
C THR A 254 6.45 22.23 -15.01
N ARG A 255 5.19 22.63 -14.87
CA ARG A 255 4.68 23.94 -15.30
C ARG A 255 4.08 24.71 -14.13
N ALA A 256 4.27 26.03 -14.11
CA ALA A 256 3.72 26.90 -13.06
C ALA A 256 2.17 27.00 -13.08
N ASP A 257 1.54 26.83 -14.24
CA ASP A 257 0.07 26.91 -14.40
C ASP A 257 -0.35 25.97 -15.54
N PRO A 258 -0.39 24.65 -15.28
CA PRO A 258 -0.80 23.70 -16.29
C PRO A 258 -2.32 23.72 -16.51
N PRO A 259 -2.78 23.51 -17.75
CA PRO A 259 -4.18 23.21 -17.99
C PRO A 259 -4.49 21.82 -17.47
N TRP A 260 -5.32 21.74 -16.46
CA TRP A 260 -5.69 20.47 -15.83
C TRP A 260 -7.20 20.40 -15.52
#